data_7dedb3fd24efd8f759d454add7d99349
#
_entry.id   7dedb3fd24efd8f759d454add7d99349
#
_cell.length_a   1.000
_cell.length_b   1.000
_cell.length_c   1.000
_cell.angle_alpha   90.00
_cell.angle_beta   90.00
_cell.angle_gamma   90.00
#
_symmetry.space_group_name_H-M   'P 1'
#
loop_
_entity.id
_entity.type
_entity.pdbx_description
1 polymer ?
#
loop_
_entity_poly.entity_id
_entity_poly.type
_entity_poly.pdbx_seq_one_letter_code
_entity_poly.pdbx_strand_id
1 'polypeptide(L)' 'MSEINIWPVHFNDDIPRWRVVTLDERGVIVAERQFHVEEEAMEYYITLKGMNGR' A
#
# COMPACT_ATOMS: atom_id res chain seq x y z
N MET A 1 3.63 -10.16 -13.24
CA MET A 1 3.54 -10.13 -11.77
C MET A 1 3.14 -8.76 -11.27
N SER A 2 2.29 -8.72 -10.28
CA SER A 2 1.92 -7.46 -9.66
C SER A 2 2.95 -7.06 -8.62
N GLU A 3 3.16 -5.76 -8.49
CA GLU A 3 4.05 -5.22 -7.49
C GLU A 3 3.23 -4.48 -6.43
N ILE A 4 3.59 -4.67 -5.16
CA ILE A 4 2.90 -4.03 -4.05
C ILE A 4 3.90 -3.16 -3.31
N ASN A 5 3.56 -1.89 -3.14
CA ASN A 5 4.40 -0.94 -2.45
C ASN A 5 3.65 -0.28 -1.31
N ILE A 6 4.38 0.08 -0.27
CA ILE A 6 3.85 0.81 0.86
C ILE A 6 4.81 1.97 1.16
N TRP A 7 4.26 3.17 1.34
CA TRP A 7 5.08 4.32 1.72
C TRP A 7 4.27 5.31 2.53
N PRO A 8 4.95 6.07 3.41
CA PRO A 8 4.27 7.10 4.17
C PRO A 8 3.93 8.30 3.28
N VAL A 9 2.76 8.88 3.51
CA VAL A 9 2.32 10.07 2.81
C VAL A 9 2.04 11.15 3.83
N HIS A 10 2.69 12.30 3.67
CA HIS A 10 2.50 13.43 4.57
C HIS A 10 1.75 14.54 3.84
N PHE A 11 0.66 14.95 4.46
CA PHE A 11 -0.13 16.08 3.96
C PHE A 11 0.05 17.28 4.87
N ASN A 12 -0.45 18.43 4.47
CA ASN A 12 -0.32 19.66 5.24
C ASN A 12 -1.16 19.65 6.52
N ASP A 13 -1.99 18.65 6.74
CA ASP A 13 -2.85 18.54 7.90
C ASP A 13 -2.20 17.84 9.10
N ASP A 14 -0.91 17.60 9.05
CA ASP A 14 -0.13 16.98 10.14
C ASP A 14 -0.55 15.56 10.51
N ILE A 15 -1.48 14.96 9.80
CA ILE A 15 -1.89 13.60 10.07
C ILE A 15 -1.17 12.67 9.08
N PRO A 16 -0.21 11.87 9.56
CA PRO A 16 0.48 10.94 8.66
C PRO A 16 -0.47 9.88 8.16
N ARG A 17 -0.32 9.52 6.90
CA ARG A 17 -1.10 8.45 6.28
C ARG A 17 -0.16 7.49 5.62
N TRP A 18 -0.58 6.24 5.56
CA TRP A 18 0.17 5.18 4.91
C TRP A 18 -0.60 4.74 3.68
N ARG A 19 0.09 4.70 2.56
CA ARG A 19 -0.52 4.36 1.29
C ARG A 19 0.01 3.03 0.81
N VAL A 20 -0.89 2.08 0.57
CA VAL A 20 -0.55 0.79 0.00
C VAL A 20 -1.07 0.76 -1.43
N VAL A 21 -0.18 0.52 -2.37
CA VAL A 21 -0.48 0.62 -3.79
C VAL A 21 -0.12 -0.70 -4.47
N THR A 22 -1.02 -1.19 -5.30
CA THR A 22 -0.77 -2.37 -6.13
C THR A 22 -0.58 -1.91 -7.56
N LEU A 23 0.53 -2.31 -8.16
CA LEU A 23 0.87 -1.96 -9.54
C LEU A 23 0.80 -3.22 -10.40
N ASP A 24 0.39 -3.06 -11.66
CA ASP A 24 0.44 -4.16 -12.61
C ASP A 24 1.82 -4.26 -13.25
N GLU A 25 1.96 -5.15 -14.22
CA GLU A 25 3.24 -5.38 -14.90
C GLU A 25 3.74 -4.16 -15.66
N ARG A 26 2.85 -3.24 -15.97
CA ARG A 26 3.19 -2.02 -16.70
C ARG A 26 3.53 -0.87 -15.77
N GLY A 27 3.42 -1.08 -14.45
CA GLY A 27 3.64 -0.03 -13.49
C GLY A 27 2.44 0.88 -13.27
N VAL A 28 1.27 0.44 -13.70
CA VAL A 28 0.04 1.21 -13.53
C VAL A 28 -0.64 0.82 -12.23
N ILE A 29 -1.10 1.81 -11.48
CA ILE A 29 -1.80 1.57 -10.22
C ILE A 29 -3.17 0.95 -10.50
N VAL A 30 -3.39 -0.27 -10.04
CA VAL A 30 -4.66 -0.97 -10.20
C VAL A 30 -5.47 -0.99 -8.92
N ALA A 31 -4.85 -0.75 -7.78
CA ALA A 31 -5.53 -0.67 -6.49
C ALA A 31 -4.73 0.23 -5.55
N GLU A 32 -5.44 0.95 -4.71
CA GLU A 32 -4.81 1.83 -3.74
C GLU A 32 -5.66 1.87 -2.48
N ARG A 33 -5.00 1.88 -1.33
CA ARG A 33 -5.68 2.00 -0.06
C ARG A 33 -4.84 2.82 0.90
N GLN A 34 -5.50 3.68 1.66
CA GLN A 34 -4.83 4.54 2.64
C GLN A 34 -5.25 4.16 4.05
N PHE A 35 -4.31 4.29 4.98
CA PHE A 35 -4.54 3.98 6.39
C PHE A 35 -3.96 5.09 7.24
N HIS A 36 -4.56 5.30 8.41
CA HIS A 36 -4.05 6.28 9.37
C HIS A 36 -3.07 5.66 10.35
N VAL A 37 -3.06 4.34 10.46
CA VAL A 37 -2.21 3.62 11.40
C VAL A 37 -1.26 2.73 10.61
N GLU A 38 0.04 2.83 10.95
CA GLU A 38 1.06 2.05 10.27
C GLU A 38 0.79 0.55 10.37
N GLU A 39 0.38 0.08 11.56
CA GLU A 39 0.12 -1.34 11.77
C GLU A 39 -0.94 -1.88 10.82
N GLU A 40 -2.01 -1.11 10.61
CA GLU A 40 -3.07 -1.51 9.69
C GLU A 40 -2.56 -1.59 8.26
N ALA A 41 -1.75 -0.61 7.86
CA ALA A 41 -1.16 -0.60 6.52
C ALA A 41 -0.23 -1.78 6.33
N MET A 42 0.58 -2.10 7.33
CA MET A 42 1.50 -3.22 7.25
C MET A 42 0.76 -4.56 7.18
N GLU A 43 -0.31 -4.72 7.95
CA GLU A 43 -1.12 -5.93 7.87
C GLU A 43 -1.72 -6.12 6.50
N TYR A 44 -2.26 -5.06 5.94
CA TYR A 44 -2.85 -5.11 4.60
C TYR A 44 -1.78 -5.45 3.56
N TYR A 45 -0.63 -4.81 3.66
CA TYR A 45 0.51 -5.04 2.77
C TYR A 45 0.96 -6.51 2.83
N ILE A 46 1.14 -7.04 4.02
CA ILE A 46 1.57 -8.43 4.22
C ILE A 46 0.52 -9.40 3.65
N THR A 47 -0.75 -9.11 3.89
CA THR A 47 -1.84 -9.94 3.38
C THR A 47 -1.82 -9.98 1.85
N LEU A 48 -1.67 -8.84 1.21
CA LEU A 48 -1.59 -8.78 -0.25
C LEU A 48 -0.37 -9.51 -0.78
N LYS A 49 0.78 -9.35 -0.15
CA LYS A 49 2.00 -10.04 -0.57
C LYS A 49 1.88 -11.55 -0.41
N GLY A 50 1.24 -11.99 0.66
CA GLY A 50 0.98 -13.41 0.87
C GLY A 50 0.09 -13.99 -0.20
N MET A 51 -0.91 -13.26 -0.63
CA MET A 51 -1.82 -13.70 -1.69
C MET A 51 -1.12 -13.75 -3.04
N ASN A 52 -0.25 -12.79 -3.32
CA ASN A 52 0.48 -12.71 -4.57
C ASN A 52 1.72 -13.59 -4.60
N GLY A 53 2.19 -14.01 -3.45
CA GLY A 53 3.41 -14.81 -3.34
C GLY A 53 3.23 -16.29 -3.62
N ARG A 54 2.04 -16.68 -4.03
CA ARG A 54 1.76 -18.09 -4.32
C ARG A 54 1.60 -18.33 -5.82
#